data_734744948c2eacfe94f4dad62d2b3dff
#
_entry.id   734744948c2eacfe94f4dad62d2b3dff
#
_cell.length_a   1.000
_cell.length_b   1.000
_cell.length_c   1.000
_cell.angle_alpha   90.00
_cell.angle_beta   90.00
_cell.angle_gamma   90.00
#
_symmetry.space_group_name_H-M   'P 1'
#
loop_
_entity.id
_entity.type
_entity.pdbx_description
1 polymer ?
#
loop_
_entity_poly.entity_id
_entity_poly.type
_entity_poly.pdbx_seq_one_letter_code
_entity_poly.pdbx_strand_id
1 'polypeptide(L)'
;MNIKQISSVLVIALGTFAASAQQSNPIFKGKKVLLVAAIPSPTAAVDANIKKHFESLGMTVNMVPDVDPPAADGYDLVFLASDVKAKTVTNSYRTTTVPIFTMKPWLLDFLGMTGYQPQKDYGEDEKEEQSFLWLVNAPNPIQAGFPNGMFMPIKHAKIYNWGRPLPSAQVIAFLPDEPEKGSIFAYEKGVCGDHEFVMPSRRVFFGLAPDQFDLLIPDGMKLFDSCAAWALGGK
;
A
#
# COMPACT_ATOMS: atom_id res chain seq x y z
N MET A 1 38.37 24.16 63.72
CA MET A 1 37.11 24.33 62.87
C MET A 1 37.35 23.61 61.54
N ASN A 2 36.86 22.36 61.45
CA ASN A 2 37.14 21.45 60.30
C ASN A 2 36.06 21.58 59.24
N ILE A 3 36.45 22.04 58.06
CA ILE A 3 35.59 22.10 56.88
C ILE A 3 35.72 20.77 56.13
N LYS A 4 34.67 19.96 56.15
CA LYS A 4 34.57 18.73 55.33
C LYS A 4 34.23 19.11 53.92
N GLN A 5 35.10 18.79 52.97
CA GLN A 5 34.80 18.82 51.53
C GLN A 5 33.87 17.68 51.20
N ILE A 6 32.70 18.03 50.60
CA ILE A 6 31.76 17.08 50.00
C ILE A 6 32.09 17.03 48.52
N SER A 7 32.70 15.93 48.06
CA SER A 7 32.90 15.67 46.65
C SER A 7 31.61 15.08 46.07
N SER A 8 30.92 15.85 45.25
CA SER A 8 29.78 15.36 44.46
C SER A 8 30.29 14.60 43.24
N VAL A 9 30.03 13.30 43.18
CA VAL A 9 30.28 12.46 42.01
C VAL A 9 29.08 12.58 41.09
N LEU A 10 29.28 13.23 39.93
CA LEU A 10 28.30 13.32 38.86
C LEU A 10 28.36 12.04 38.05
N VAL A 11 27.37 11.14 38.19
CA VAL A 11 27.21 9.94 37.36
C VAL A 11 26.48 10.35 36.11
N ILE A 12 27.20 10.46 34.98
CA ILE A 12 26.60 10.64 33.64
C ILE A 12 26.19 9.26 33.16
N ALA A 13 24.87 8.98 33.20
CA ALA A 13 24.30 7.81 32.58
C ALA A 13 24.25 8.05 31.03
N LEU A 14 25.19 7.45 30.33
CA LEU A 14 25.10 7.33 28.86
C LEU A 14 23.96 6.37 28.49
N GLY A 15 22.79 6.94 28.19
CA GLY A 15 21.70 6.18 27.57
C GLY A 15 22.10 5.75 26.18
N THR A 16 22.37 4.47 25.99
CA THR A 16 22.50 3.87 24.66
C THR A 16 21.12 3.87 24.01
N PHE A 17 20.88 4.79 23.07
CA PHE A 17 19.78 4.68 22.14
C PHE A 17 20.04 3.45 21.24
N ALA A 18 19.45 2.31 21.60
CA ALA A 18 19.35 1.19 20.70
C ALA A 18 18.41 1.62 19.55
N ALA A 19 18.97 1.97 18.40
CA ALA A 19 18.21 2.07 17.18
C ALA A 19 17.56 0.68 16.96
N SER A 20 16.24 0.60 17.07
CA SER A 20 15.48 -0.59 16.73
C SER A 20 15.73 -0.83 15.25
N ALA A 21 16.62 -1.74 14.91
CA ALA A 21 16.75 -2.25 13.54
C ALA A 21 15.37 -2.85 13.20
N GLN A 22 14.66 -2.20 12.29
CA GLN A 22 13.38 -2.68 11.77
C GLN A 22 13.67 -4.05 11.16
N GLN A 23 13.20 -5.10 11.83
CA GLN A 23 13.46 -6.47 11.42
C GLN A 23 12.73 -6.68 10.10
N SER A 24 13.46 -6.68 8.97
CA SER A 24 12.89 -6.86 7.65
C SER A 24 12.15 -8.19 7.61
N ASN A 25 10.86 -8.14 7.27
CA ASN A 25 10.05 -9.35 7.12
C ASN A 25 10.71 -10.23 6.05
N PRO A 26 11.08 -11.49 6.36
CA PRO A 26 11.83 -12.35 5.46
C PRO A 26 11.11 -12.61 4.13
N ILE A 27 9.80 -12.36 4.05
CA ILE A 27 9.00 -12.51 2.82
C ILE A 27 9.46 -11.59 1.68
N PHE A 28 10.07 -10.44 2.00
CA PHE A 28 10.52 -9.47 1.00
C PHE A 28 11.89 -9.79 0.41
N LYS A 29 12.73 -10.51 1.17
CA LYS A 29 14.13 -10.72 0.82
C LYS A 29 14.29 -11.43 -0.52
N GLY A 30 14.99 -10.76 -1.44
CA GLY A 30 15.30 -11.30 -2.79
C GLY A 30 14.13 -11.30 -3.75
N LYS A 31 12.96 -10.77 -3.38
CA LYS A 31 11.81 -10.64 -4.28
C LYS A 31 12.04 -9.59 -5.34
N LYS A 32 11.49 -9.81 -6.54
CA LYS A 32 11.59 -8.90 -7.69
C LYS A 32 10.26 -8.18 -7.90
N VAL A 33 10.29 -6.87 -7.91
CA VAL A 33 9.12 -6.02 -8.12
C VAL A 33 9.21 -5.35 -9.50
N LEU A 34 8.16 -5.47 -10.29
CA LEU A 34 7.90 -4.63 -11.44
C LEU A 34 7.07 -3.44 -10.98
N LEU A 35 7.69 -2.27 -10.86
CA LEU A 35 7.02 -1.03 -10.49
C LEU A 35 6.69 -0.25 -11.77
N VAL A 36 5.41 -0.11 -12.07
CA VAL A 36 4.91 0.67 -13.22
C VAL A 36 4.45 2.03 -12.72
N ALA A 37 4.97 3.11 -13.31
CA ALA A 37 4.67 4.50 -12.95
C ALA A 37 4.57 5.39 -14.19
N ALA A 38 3.90 6.53 -14.10
CA ALA A 38 3.96 7.51 -15.16
C ALA A 38 5.34 8.17 -15.21
N ILE A 39 6.08 7.99 -16.29
CA ILE A 39 7.42 8.55 -16.48
C ILE A 39 7.50 9.23 -17.85
N PRO A 40 7.70 10.56 -17.90
CA PRO A 40 7.84 11.53 -16.80
C PRO A 40 6.50 11.87 -16.11
N SER A 41 6.58 12.21 -14.81
CA SER A 41 5.42 12.62 -14.01
C SER A 41 5.82 13.70 -13.00
N PRO A 42 4.90 14.63 -12.63
CA PRO A 42 5.12 15.57 -11.52
C PRO A 42 5.37 14.85 -10.17
N THR A 43 4.90 13.63 -10.02
CA THR A 43 5.03 12.80 -8.81
C THR A 43 6.15 11.77 -8.89
N ALA A 44 7.00 11.82 -9.89
CA ALA A 44 8.10 10.85 -10.10
C ALA A 44 9.05 10.72 -8.88
N ALA A 45 9.18 11.76 -8.05
CA ALA A 45 9.96 11.69 -6.82
C ALA A 45 9.30 10.76 -5.78
N VAL A 46 7.97 10.75 -5.72
CA VAL A 46 7.20 9.87 -4.82
C VAL A 46 7.36 8.42 -5.27
N ASP A 47 7.27 8.14 -6.58
CA ASP A 47 7.47 6.78 -7.11
C ASP A 47 8.90 6.29 -6.88
N ALA A 48 9.90 7.19 -6.99
CA ALA A 48 11.28 6.89 -6.61
C ALA A 48 11.43 6.58 -5.10
N ASN A 49 10.64 7.19 -4.23
CA ASN A 49 10.62 6.88 -2.81
C ASN A 49 9.93 5.54 -2.53
N ILE A 50 8.85 5.20 -3.24
CA ILE A 50 8.25 3.84 -3.20
C ILE A 50 9.28 2.78 -3.61
N LYS A 51 10.00 3.02 -4.70
CA LYS A 51 11.10 2.14 -5.16
C LYS A 51 12.13 1.94 -4.05
N LYS A 52 12.67 3.05 -3.48
CA LYS A 52 13.66 2.99 -2.39
C LYS A 52 13.12 2.26 -1.16
N HIS A 53 11.84 2.45 -0.84
CA HIS A 53 11.22 1.76 0.28
C HIS A 53 11.23 0.25 0.05
N PHE A 54 10.75 -0.26 -1.08
CA PHE A 54 10.79 -1.69 -1.40
C PHE A 54 12.22 -2.24 -1.42
N GLU A 55 13.19 -1.46 -1.94
CA GLU A 55 14.61 -1.85 -1.91
C GLU A 55 15.16 -1.93 -0.47
N SER A 56 14.72 -1.04 0.42
CA SER A 56 15.09 -1.07 1.84
C SER A 56 14.57 -2.31 2.59
N LEU A 57 13.46 -2.89 2.10
CA LEU A 57 12.91 -4.16 2.60
C LEU A 57 13.66 -5.41 2.04
N GLY A 58 14.63 -5.21 1.15
CA GLY A 58 15.46 -6.28 0.57
C GLY A 58 14.95 -6.81 -0.77
N MET A 59 14.04 -6.09 -1.43
CA MET A 59 13.56 -6.42 -2.78
C MET A 59 14.45 -5.81 -3.85
N THR A 60 14.37 -6.33 -5.08
CA THR A 60 14.94 -5.71 -6.27
C THR A 60 13.81 -5.09 -7.09
N VAL A 61 13.88 -3.79 -7.38
CA VAL A 61 12.81 -3.06 -8.06
C VAL A 61 13.22 -2.61 -9.44
N ASN A 62 12.51 -3.08 -10.46
CA ASN A 62 12.57 -2.55 -11.81
C ASN A 62 11.42 -1.56 -12.00
N MET A 63 11.73 -0.26 -12.05
CA MET A 63 10.75 0.80 -12.28
C MET A 63 10.72 1.12 -13.78
N VAL A 64 9.53 1.08 -14.37
CA VAL A 64 9.30 1.24 -15.81
C VAL A 64 8.18 2.24 -16.09
N PRO A 65 8.17 2.90 -17.26
CA PRO A 65 7.07 3.76 -17.66
C PRO A 65 5.78 2.96 -17.87
N ASP A 66 4.64 3.64 -17.71
CA ASP A 66 3.31 3.12 -17.93
C ASP A 66 2.95 2.99 -19.43
N VAL A 67 3.79 3.51 -20.31
CA VAL A 67 3.66 3.39 -21.75
C VAL A 67 4.34 2.10 -22.20
N ASP A 68 3.56 1.18 -22.78
CA ASP A 68 4.02 -0.12 -23.26
C ASP A 68 4.79 -0.92 -22.19
N PRO A 69 4.17 -1.13 -21.01
CA PRO A 69 4.87 -1.76 -19.91
C PRO A 69 5.14 -3.24 -20.20
N PRO A 70 6.30 -3.80 -19.76
CA PRO A 70 6.67 -5.19 -20.04
C PRO A 70 5.72 -6.18 -19.35
N ALA A 71 5.71 -7.42 -19.84
CA ALA A 71 5.01 -8.53 -19.17
C ALA A 71 5.56 -8.75 -17.75
N ALA A 72 4.70 -9.31 -16.88
CA ALA A 72 5.04 -9.56 -15.48
C ALA A 72 5.92 -10.80 -15.25
N ASP A 73 6.23 -11.57 -16.28
CA ASP A 73 6.96 -12.83 -16.16
C ASP A 73 8.35 -12.63 -15.54
N GLY A 74 8.67 -13.46 -14.56
CA GLY A 74 9.95 -13.40 -13.84
C GLY A 74 10.00 -12.38 -12.68
N TYR A 75 8.89 -11.68 -12.40
CA TYR A 75 8.70 -10.88 -11.20
C TYR A 75 7.87 -11.64 -10.15
N ASP A 76 8.03 -11.24 -8.88
CA ASP A 76 7.24 -11.78 -7.76
C ASP A 76 6.03 -10.89 -7.43
N LEU A 77 6.08 -9.61 -7.82
CA LEU A 77 5.03 -8.61 -7.59
C LEU A 77 4.99 -7.59 -8.72
N VAL A 78 3.79 -7.26 -9.20
CA VAL A 78 3.54 -6.07 -10.01
C VAL A 78 2.99 -4.99 -9.08
N PHE A 79 3.68 -3.85 -9.00
CA PHE A 79 3.21 -2.67 -8.30
C PHE A 79 2.80 -1.60 -9.32
N LEU A 80 1.53 -1.15 -9.25
CA LEU A 80 0.98 -0.12 -10.13
C LEU A 80 0.80 1.16 -9.32
N ALA A 81 1.65 2.16 -9.59
CA ALA A 81 1.64 3.43 -8.89
C ALA A 81 0.34 4.22 -9.10
N SER A 82 0.04 5.15 -8.20
CA SER A 82 -1.20 5.92 -8.25
C SER A 82 -1.26 6.88 -9.45
N ASP A 83 -0.13 7.30 -9.99
CA ASP A 83 -0.03 8.26 -11.10
C ASP A 83 -0.13 7.61 -12.49
N VAL A 84 -0.09 6.27 -12.61
CA VAL A 84 -0.18 5.59 -13.92
C VAL A 84 -1.40 6.03 -14.71
N LYS A 85 -1.25 6.13 -16.02
CA LYS A 85 -2.36 6.42 -16.93
C LYS A 85 -3.11 5.13 -17.25
N ALA A 86 -4.29 4.96 -16.68
CA ALA A 86 -5.08 3.75 -16.86
C ALA A 86 -5.35 3.41 -18.34
N LYS A 87 -5.46 4.43 -19.20
CA LYS A 87 -5.66 4.27 -20.65
C LYS A 87 -4.45 3.68 -21.39
N THR A 88 -3.26 3.73 -20.82
CA THR A 88 -2.05 3.12 -21.39
C THR A 88 -1.81 1.72 -20.86
N VAL A 89 -2.00 1.50 -19.56
CA VAL A 89 -1.82 0.19 -18.91
C VAL A 89 -2.98 -0.77 -19.27
N THR A 90 -4.21 -0.29 -19.23
CA THR A 90 -5.44 -1.05 -19.55
C THR A 90 -5.43 -2.47 -18.96
N ASN A 91 -5.59 -3.50 -19.81
CA ASN A 91 -5.67 -4.91 -19.45
C ASN A 91 -4.30 -5.62 -19.36
N SER A 92 -3.17 -4.91 -19.47
CA SER A 92 -1.83 -5.54 -19.57
C SER A 92 -1.55 -6.56 -18.46
N TYR A 93 -2.11 -6.34 -17.28
CA TYR A 93 -1.90 -7.23 -16.14
C TYR A 93 -3.17 -8.00 -15.70
N ARG A 94 -4.27 -7.92 -16.47
CA ARG A 94 -5.54 -8.56 -16.07
C ARG A 94 -5.39 -10.06 -15.82
N THR A 95 -4.68 -10.76 -16.67
CA THR A 95 -4.55 -12.23 -16.64
C THR A 95 -3.25 -12.73 -16.03
N THR A 96 -2.37 -11.85 -15.54
CA THR A 96 -1.12 -12.27 -14.94
C THR A 96 -1.33 -13.13 -13.69
N THR A 97 -0.51 -14.17 -13.56
CA THR A 97 -0.44 -15.01 -12.35
C THR A 97 0.49 -14.43 -11.29
N VAL A 98 1.20 -13.36 -11.61
CA VAL A 98 2.01 -12.59 -10.65
C VAL A 98 1.07 -11.73 -9.80
N PRO A 99 1.21 -11.70 -8.47
CA PRO A 99 0.42 -10.85 -7.59
C PRO A 99 0.48 -9.37 -7.98
N ILE A 100 -0.63 -8.66 -7.76
CA ILE A 100 -0.73 -7.23 -8.06
C ILE A 100 -0.98 -6.45 -6.78
N PHE A 101 -0.23 -5.36 -6.60
CA PHE A 101 -0.52 -4.33 -5.63
C PHE A 101 -0.69 -3.00 -6.38
N THR A 102 -1.86 -2.39 -6.28
CA THR A 102 -2.18 -1.15 -7.00
C THR A 102 -2.62 -0.03 -6.06
N MET A 103 -2.25 1.20 -6.40
CA MET A 103 -2.77 2.41 -5.80
C MET A 103 -3.69 3.18 -6.76
N LYS A 104 -3.87 2.68 -8.00
CA LYS A 104 -4.63 3.35 -9.06
C LYS A 104 -6.08 2.92 -9.10
N PRO A 105 -7.05 3.77 -8.72
CA PRO A 105 -8.47 3.39 -8.74
C PRO A 105 -9.00 3.15 -10.17
N TRP A 106 -8.53 3.90 -11.17
CA TRP A 106 -8.93 3.74 -12.59
C TRP A 106 -8.37 2.49 -13.27
N LEU A 107 -7.67 1.61 -12.55
CA LEU A 107 -7.28 0.28 -13.03
C LEU A 107 -8.10 -0.84 -12.40
N LEU A 108 -8.93 -0.54 -11.41
CA LEU A 108 -9.68 -1.57 -10.65
C LEU A 108 -10.65 -2.36 -11.54
N ASP A 109 -11.32 -1.70 -12.46
CA ASP A 109 -12.19 -2.33 -13.45
C ASP A 109 -11.41 -3.19 -14.47
N PHE A 110 -10.33 -2.66 -15.00
CA PHE A 110 -9.42 -3.41 -15.89
C PHE A 110 -8.86 -4.66 -15.22
N LEU A 111 -8.61 -4.59 -13.91
CA LEU A 111 -8.14 -5.71 -13.10
C LEU A 111 -9.26 -6.64 -12.63
N GLY A 112 -10.54 -6.33 -12.89
CA GLY A 112 -11.69 -7.11 -12.45
C GLY A 112 -11.96 -7.03 -10.94
N MET A 113 -11.47 -5.99 -10.26
CA MET A 113 -11.61 -5.81 -8.82
C MET A 113 -12.88 -5.03 -8.43
N THR A 114 -13.47 -4.28 -9.34
CA THR A 114 -14.69 -3.50 -9.17
C THR A 114 -15.51 -3.53 -10.46
N GLY A 115 -16.75 -3.03 -10.43
CA GLY A 115 -17.50 -2.68 -11.64
C GLY A 115 -16.78 -1.61 -12.46
N TYR A 116 -17.39 -1.21 -13.59
CA TYR A 116 -16.72 -0.40 -14.63
C TYR A 116 -17.15 1.07 -14.67
N GLN A 117 -18.01 1.52 -13.76
CA GLN A 117 -18.55 2.89 -13.78
C GLN A 117 -17.69 3.83 -12.91
N PRO A 118 -16.94 4.79 -13.51
CA PRO A 118 -16.22 5.81 -12.76
C PRO A 118 -17.15 6.57 -11.80
N GLN A 119 -16.63 6.94 -10.63
CA GLN A 119 -17.30 7.64 -9.52
C GLN A 119 -18.54 6.91 -8.95
N LYS A 120 -18.81 5.70 -9.42
CA LYS A 120 -19.82 4.81 -8.84
C LYS A 120 -19.20 3.52 -8.30
N ASP A 121 -18.30 2.91 -9.06
CA ASP A 121 -17.66 1.65 -8.70
C ASP A 121 -16.19 1.84 -8.26
N TYR A 122 -15.58 2.97 -8.62
CA TYR A 122 -14.25 3.39 -8.20
C TYR A 122 -14.02 4.89 -8.48
N GLY A 123 -13.11 5.51 -7.75
CA GLY A 123 -12.77 6.93 -7.96
C GLY A 123 -11.87 7.52 -6.89
N GLU A 124 -11.83 8.84 -6.89
CA GLU A 124 -11.28 9.67 -5.82
C GLU A 124 -12.43 10.19 -4.97
N ASP A 125 -12.21 10.37 -3.68
CA ASP A 125 -13.21 11.00 -2.82
C ASP A 125 -13.31 12.49 -3.15
N GLU A 126 -14.50 12.92 -3.58
CA GLU A 126 -14.75 14.31 -3.98
C GLU A 126 -15.28 15.18 -2.83
N LYS A 127 -15.61 14.55 -1.69
CA LYS A 127 -16.34 15.26 -0.62
C LYS A 127 -15.41 16.00 0.33
N GLU A 128 -14.41 15.33 0.87
CA GLU A 128 -13.56 15.89 1.92
C GLU A 128 -12.15 15.33 1.92
N GLU A 129 -11.18 16.18 2.23
CA GLU A 129 -9.85 15.73 2.60
C GLU A 129 -9.86 15.12 3.99
N GLN A 130 -9.28 13.91 4.14
CA GLN A 130 -9.26 13.16 5.39
C GLN A 130 -7.86 12.65 5.71
N SER A 131 -7.55 12.54 6.99
CA SER A 131 -6.32 11.89 7.45
C SER A 131 -6.53 10.48 7.99
N PHE A 132 -7.77 9.99 8.07
CA PHE A 132 -8.09 8.69 8.65
C PHE A 132 -8.98 7.84 7.74
N LEU A 133 -8.91 6.53 7.98
CA LEU A 133 -9.74 5.48 7.39
C LEU A 133 -10.42 4.72 8.51
N TRP A 134 -11.42 3.89 8.20
CA TRP A 134 -12.08 3.02 9.15
C TRP A 134 -11.69 1.57 8.91
N LEU A 135 -10.86 0.98 9.78
CA LEU A 135 -10.46 -0.43 9.70
C LEU A 135 -11.59 -1.34 10.17
N VAL A 136 -11.81 -2.48 9.46
CA VAL A 136 -13.01 -3.30 9.68
C VAL A 136 -12.76 -4.81 9.72
N ASN A 137 -11.55 -5.29 9.56
CA ASN A 137 -11.31 -6.72 9.30
C ASN A 137 -10.29 -7.38 10.24
N ALA A 138 -10.12 -6.88 11.47
CA ALA A 138 -9.27 -7.56 12.44
C ALA A 138 -9.84 -8.95 12.80
N PRO A 139 -9.01 -9.99 12.90
CA PRO A 139 -7.54 -10.00 12.91
C PRO A 139 -6.88 -10.31 11.55
N ASN A 140 -7.40 -9.82 10.44
CA ASN A 140 -6.85 -10.08 9.10
C ASN A 140 -5.35 -9.70 9.04
N PRO A 141 -4.47 -10.53 8.45
CA PRO A 141 -3.04 -10.25 8.33
C PRO A 141 -2.71 -8.92 7.64
N ILE A 142 -3.50 -8.54 6.63
CA ILE A 142 -3.33 -7.25 5.93
C ILE A 142 -3.49 -6.07 6.89
N GLN A 143 -4.32 -6.20 7.93
CA GLN A 143 -4.54 -5.14 8.92
C GLN A 143 -3.38 -4.95 9.91
N ALA A 144 -2.26 -5.69 9.73
CA ALA A 144 -1.01 -5.52 10.47
C ALA A 144 -1.13 -5.59 12.00
N GLY A 145 -2.18 -6.25 12.52
CA GLY A 145 -2.47 -6.36 13.95
C GLY A 145 -3.16 -5.14 14.56
N PHE A 146 -3.52 -4.14 13.75
CA PHE A 146 -4.33 -3.01 14.23
C PHE A 146 -5.77 -3.45 14.52
N PRO A 147 -6.41 -2.90 15.57
CA PRO A 147 -7.81 -3.16 15.87
C PRO A 147 -8.74 -2.51 14.84
N ASN A 148 -9.99 -2.94 14.80
CA ASN A 148 -11.04 -2.24 14.04
C ASN A 148 -11.30 -0.85 14.64
N GLY A 149 -11.65 0.10 13.79
CA GLY A 149 -11.98 1.47 14.18
C GLY A 149 -11.21 2.52 13.38
N MET A 150 -11.21 3.74 13.89
CA MET A 150 -10.52 4.88 13.26
C MET A 150 -9.01 4.67 13.22
N PHE A 151 -8.40 4.86 12.07
CA PHE A 151 -6.98 4.68 11.83
C PHE A 151 -6.43 5.81 10.98
N MET A 152 -5.34 6.42 11.42
CA MET A 152 -4.66 7.51 10.71
C MET A 152 -3.41 6.99 10.00
N PRO A 153 -3.45 6.70 8.69
CA PRO A 153 -2.27 6.27 7.96
C PRO A 153 -1.34 7.41 7.54
N ILE A 154 -1.86 8.62 7.38
CA ILE A 154 -1.12 9.79 6.85
C ILE A 154 -1.18 10.98 7.83
N LYS A 155 -0.14 11.82 7.79
CA LYS A 155 0.06 12.95 8.72
C LYS A 155 -0.76 14.20 8.40
N HIS A 156 -1.31 14.31 7.19
CA HIS A 156 -2.12 15.46 6.75
C HIS A 156 -3.34 14.97 6.01
N ALA A 157 -4.47 15.67 6.16
CA ALA A 157 -5.68 15.37 5.42
C ALA A 157 -5.46 15.47 3.89
N LYS A 158 -5.99 14.51 3.18
CA LYS A 158 -5.92 14.39 1.72
C LYS A 158 -7.13 13.64 1.17
N ILE A 159 -7.33 13.73 -0.12
CA ILE A 159 -8.33 12.94 -0.84
C ILE A 159 -7.81 11.51 -1.00
N TYR A 160 -8.59 10.53 -0.54
CA TYR A 160 -8.27 9.12 -0.77
C TYR A 160 -8.88 8.60 -2.06
N ASN A 161 -8.20 7.64 -2.65
CA ASN A 161 -8.74 6.79 -3.71
C ASN A 161 -9.60 5.69 -3.09
N TRP A 162 -10.63 5.25 -3.82
CA TRP A 162 -11.52 4.19 -3.38
C TRP A 162 -11.99 3.30 -4.53
N GLY A 163 -12.46 2.11 -4.19
CA GLY A 163 -13.20 1.21 -5.06
C GLY A 163 -14.38 0.61 -4.31
N ARG A 164 -15.39 0.16 -5.05
CA ARG A 164 -16.53 -0.62 -4.54
C ARG A 164 -16.24 -2.10 -4.79
N PRO A 165 -15.61 -2.79 -3.83
CA PRO A 165 -15.25 -4.19 -4.02
C PRO A 165 -16.48 -5.08 -4.02
N LEU A 166 -16.38 -6.24 -4.68
CA LEU A 166 -17.42 -7.25 -4.64
C LEU A 166 -17.40 -8.00 -3.28
N PRO A 167 -18.49 -8.71 -2.92
CA PRO A 167 -18.58 -9.46 -1.65
C PRO A 167 -17.49 -10.53 -1.45
N SER A 168 -16.83 -10.97 -2.52
CA SER A 168 -15.69 -11.91 -2.46
C SER A 168 -14.38 -11.28 -2.01
N ALA A 169 -14.30 -9.94 -1.94
CA ALA A 169 -13.13 -9.22 -1.47
C ALA A 169 -13.01 -9.28 0.06
N GLN A 170 -11.78 -9.24 0.52
CA GLN A 170 -11.45 -8.92 1.91
C GLN A 170 -11.30 -7.40 2.02
N VAL A 171 -12.31 -6.71 2.54
CA VAL A 171 -12.23 -5.28 2.80
C VAL A 171 -11.50 -5.05 4.11
N ILE A 172 -10.49 -4.20 4.11
CA ILE A 172 -9.64 -3.87 5.25
C ILE A 172 -9.99 -2.50 5.82
N ALA A 173 -10.22 -1.52 4.93
CA ALA A 173 -10.59 -0.17 5.33
C ALA A 173 -11.58 0.45 4.37
N PHE A 174 -12.53 1.20 4.94
CA PHE A 174 -13.45 2.07 4.22
C PHE A 174 -13.11 3.54 4.43
N LEU A 175 -13.63 4.40 3.55
CA LEU A 175 -13.71 5.84 3.82
C LEU A 175 -14.70 6.07 4.98
N PRO A 176 -14.44 7.06 5.85
CA PRO A 176 -15.34 7.40 6.94
C PRO A 176 -16.76 7.71 6.42
N ASP A 177 -17.77 7.17 7.12
CA ASP A 177 -19.19 7.32 6.81
C ASP A 177 -19.62 6.81 5.42
N GLU A 178 -18.72 6.12 4.68
CA GLU A 178 -18.98 5.57 3.34
C GLU A 178 -18.61 4.08 3.25
N PRO A 179 -19.40 3.18 3.87
CA PRO A 179 -19.06 1.74 3.98
C PRO A 179 -19.04 0.98 2.66
N GLU A 180 -19.43 1.62 1.55
CA GLU A 180 -19.33 1.06 0.20
C GLU A 180 -18.01 1.39 -0.50
N LYS A 181 -17.30 2.43 -0.02
CA LYS A 181 -16.05 2.90 -0.59
C LYS A 181 -14.85 2.31 0.13
N GLY A 182 -14.40 1.14 -0.32
CA GLY A 182 -13.19 0.50 0.16
C GLY A 182 -11.96 1.27 -0.27
N SER A 183 -11.19 1.80 0.68
CA SER A 183 -9.88 2.42 0.40
C SER A 183 -8.74 1.40 0.49
N ILE A 184 -8.92 0.31 1.24
CA ILE A 184 -7.99 -0.83 1.26
C ILE A 184 -8.80 -2.12 1.18
N PHE A 185 -8.55 -2.92 0.15
CA PHE A 185 -9.18 -4.23 -0.01
C PHE A 185 -8.33 -5.17 -0.86
N ALA A 186 -8.60 -6.46 -0.74
CA ALA A 186 -7.83 -7.48 -1.40
C ALA A 186 -8.70 -8.65 -1.90
N TYR A 187 -8.21 -9.33 -2.93
CA TYR A 187 -8.78 -10.56 -3.45
C TYR A 187 -7.76 -11.69 -3.40
N GLU A 188 -8.17 -12.83 -2.87
CA GLU A 188 -7.39 -14.06 -2.98
C GLU A 188 -7.36 -14.57 -4.42
N LYS A 189 -6.33 -15.36 -4.74
CA LYS A 189 -6.31 -16.15 -5.96
C LYS A 189 -7.49 -17.11 -5.99
N GLY A 190 -8.14 -17.23 -7.13
CA GLY A 190 -9.23 -18.18 -7.38
C GLY A 190 -10.62 -17.68 -6.96
N VAL A 191 -10.74 -16.51 -6.30
CA VAL A 191 -12.05 -15.93 -6.02
C VAL A 191 -12.60 -15.19 -7.24
N CYS A 192 -13.92 -15.05 -7.28
CA CYS A 192 -14.62 -14.39 -8.38
C CYS A 192 -14.63 -12.88 -8.17
N GLY A 193 -14.13 -12.14 -9.13
CA GLY A 193 -14.23 -10.69 -9.25
C GLY A 193 -15.42 -10.26 -10.11
N ASP A 194 -15.32 -9.05 -10.68
CA ASP A 194 -16.38 -8.50 -11.51
C ASP A 194 -16.58 -9.32 -12.81
N HIS A 195 -17.83 -9.43 -13.27
CA HIS A 195 -18.22 -10.19 -14.46
C HIS A 195 -17.67 -11.62 -14.48
N GLU A 196 -17.80 -12.34 -13.36
CA GLU A 196 -17.33 -13.73 -13.21
C GLU A 196 -15.84 -13.95 -13.49
N PHE A 197 -15.04 -12.88 -13.45
CA PHE A 197 -13.60 -12.95 -13.66
C PHE A 197 -12.93 -13.62 -12.46
N VAL A 198 -12.38 -14.81 -12.65
CA VAL A 198 -11.64 -15.54 -11.60
C VAL A 198 -10.23 -14.92 -11.44
N MET A 199 -9.90 -14.47 -10.25
CA MET A 199 -8.62 -13.84 -9.96
C MET A 199 -7.45 -14.81 -10.19
N PRO A 200 -6.55 -14.57 -11.14
CA PRO A 200 -5.43 -15.48 -11.42
C PRO A 200 -4.33 -15.41 -10.37
N SER A 201 -4.30 -14.34 -9.58
CA SER A 201 -3.35 -14.09 -8.50
C SER A 201 -3.99 -13.25 -7.40
N ARG A 202 -3.30 -13.12 -6.24
CA ARG A 202 -3.68 -12.16 -5.20
C ARG A 202 -3.63 -10.73 -5.75
N ARG A 203 -4.59 -9.90 -5.38
CA ARG A 203 -4.68 -8.51 -5.78
C ARG A 203 -5.00 -7.65 -4.58
N VAL A 204 -4.25 -6.57 -4.41
CA VAL A 204 -4.42 -5.60 -3.33
C VAL A 204 -4.59 -4.21 -3.91
N PHE A 205 -5.55 -3.48 -3.39
CA PHE A 205 -5.70 -2.04 -3.60
C PHE A 205 -5.44 -1.30 -2.30
N PHE A 206 -4.63 -0.21 -2.38
CA PHE A 206 -4.38 0.72 -1.30
C PHE A 206 -4.59 2.15 -1.80
N GLY A 207 -5.65 2.79 -1.38
CA GLY A 207 -6.23 3.98 -1.97
C GLY A 207 -5.48 5.29 -1.69
N LEU A 208 -4.16 5.34 -1.85
CA LEU A 208 -3.39 6.58 -1.79
C LEU A 208 -3.35 7.28 -3.15
N ALA A 209 -3.53 8.60 -3.15
CA ALA A 209 -3.30 9.43 -4.32
C ALA A 209 -1.80 9.60 -4.63
N PRO A 210 -1.42 10.14 -5.81
CA PRO A 210 -0.03 10.14 -6.28
C PRO A 210 0.99 10.82 -5.37
N ASP A 211 0.58 11.79 -4.55
CA ASP A 211 1.47 12.56 -3.66
C ASP A 211 1.45 12.09 -2.20
N GLN A 212 0.76 10.99 -1.88
CA GLN A 212 0.44 10.63 -0.50
C GLN A 212 1.40 9.61 0.14
N PHE A 213 2.16 8.85 -0.63
CA PHE A 213 3.09 7.87 -0.06
C PHE A 213 4.06 8.48 0.96
N ASP A 214 4.61 9.66 0.64
CA ASP A 214 5.55 10.38 1.52
C ASP A 214 4.87 10.99 2.77
N LEU A 215 3.55 10.95 2.83
CA LEU A 215 2.76 11.38 3.98
C LEU A 215 2.48 10.25 4.98
N LEU A 216 2.76 8.99 4.62
CA LEU A 216 2.55 7.86 5.51
C LEU A 216 3.32 8.06 6.83
N ILE A 217 2.63 7.86 7.94
CA ILE A 217 3.25 7.75 9.27
C ILE A 217 3.71 6.29 9.50
N PRO A 218 4.51 6.00 10.54
CA PRO A 218 5.01 4.64 10.77
C PRO A 218 3.94 3.54 10.76
N ASP A 219 2.77 3.80 11.36
CA ASP A 219 1.65 2.84 11.36
C ASP A 219 1.03 2.68 9.96
N GLY A 220 0.91 3.77 9.21
CA GLY A 220 0.47 3.73 7.81
C GLY A 220 1.44 2.96 6.92
N MET A 221 2.74 3.15 7.11
CA MET A 221 3.78 2.39 6.42
C MET A 221 3.72 0.91 6.78
N LYS A 222 3.52 0.58 8.07
CA LYS A 222 3.34 -0.81 8.51
C LYS A 222 2.12 -1.48 7.84
N LEU A 223 1.02 -0.74 7.66
CA LEU A 223 -0.17 -1.23 6.96
C LEU A 223 0.11 -1.43 5.47
N PHE A 224 0.83 -0.51 4.84
CA PHE A 224 1.27 -0.62 3.44
C PHE A 224 2.17 -1.86 3.22
N ASP A 225 3.15 -2.06 4.11
CA ASP A 225 4.05 -3.22 4.06
C ASP A 225 3.30 -4.54 4.25
N SER A 226 2.28 -4.58 5.12
CA SER A 226 1.47 -5.79 5.31
C SER A 226 0.65 -6.12 4.07
N CYS A 227 0.16 -5.11 3.33
CA CYS A 227 -0.48 -5.31 2.03
C CYS A 227 0.48 -5.97 1.02
N ALA A 228 1.70 -5.45 0.91
CA ALA A 228 2.74 -6.02 0.03
C ALA A 228 3.14 -7.43 0.45
N ALA A 229 3.33 -7.65 1.77
CA ALA A 229 3.67 -8.97 2.32
C ALA A 229 2.57 -9.99 2.02
N TRP A 230 1.31 -9.61 2.22
CA TRP A 230 0.18 -10.49 1.93
C TRP A 230 0.10 -10.81 0.44
N ALA A 231 0.26 -9.84 -0.44
CA ALA A 231 0.29 -10.07 -1.89
C ALA A 231 1.36 -11.12 -2.27
N LEU A 232 2.54 -11.07 -1.66
CA LEU A 232 3.66 -12.00 -1.86
C LEU A 232 3.46 -13.39 -1.23
N GLY A 233 2.33 -13.66 -0.59
CA GLY A 233 2.03 -14.96 0.02
C GLY A 233 2.23 -15.00 1.55
N GLY A 234 2.40 -13.85 2.20
CA GLY A 234 2.38 -13.72 3.67
C GLY A 234 1.05 -14.18 4.27
N LYS A 235 1.12 -14.62 5.53
CA LYS A 235 -0.02 -15.05 6.36
C LYS A 235 -0.29 -14.02 7.42
#